data_6940d5867e066cb006252b86f82740d7
#
_entry.id   6940d5867e066cb006252b86f82740d7
#
_cell.length_a   1.000
_cell.length_b   1.000
_cell.length_c   1.000
_cell.angle_alpha   90.00
_cell.angle_beta   90.00
_cell.angle_gamma   90.00
#
_symmetry.space_group_name_H-M   'P 1'
#
loop_
_entity.id
_entity.type
_entity.pdbx_description
1 polymer ?
#
loop_
_entity_poly.entity_id
_entity_poly.type
_entity_poly.pdbx_seq_one_letter_code
_entity_poly.pdbx_strand_id
1 'polypeptide(L)'
;YVFEVIQNSNFAQEVHESFMDLAVGTGILAVNEGDAVHPIQFNAIPLPHVVLDIGHDDNIDHVFRVRHARCDQLMLMYPKAQLSETLKKKCQKEPDAKIEILEVVCKDYTVKNDDGSALYAIVMESKEVIFQEQYKGVGSNPYVCFRWAKCAGEVYGRGPLVNALSAIKTTNLTIELVLENAQM
;
A
#
# COMPACT_ATOMS: atom_id res chain seq x y z
N TYR A 1 13.44 -22.53 -9.14
CA TYR A 1 14.32 -21.47 -8.60
C TYR A 1 13.53 -20.27 -8.05
N VAL A 2 12.73 -19.53 -8.87
CA VAL A 2 11.95 -18.35 -8.38
C VAL A 2 10.99 -18.73 -7.26
N PHE A 3 10.30 -19.86 -7.38
CA PHE A 3 9.38 -20.36 -6.37
C PHE A 3 10.10 -20.69 -5.04
N GLU A 4 11.28 -21.26 -5.09
CA GLU A 4 12.11 -21.51 -3.91
C GLU A 4 12.55 -20.22 -3.23
N VAL A 5 12.91 -19.19 -4.01
CA VAL A 5 13.24 -17.86 -3.46
C VAL A 5 12.04 -17.25 -2.73
N ILE A 6 10.84 -17.35 -3.31
CA ILE A 6 9.62 -16.87 -2.66
C ILE A 6 9.29 -17.66 -1.38
N GLN A 7 9.43 -19.00 -1.41
CA GLN A 7 9.19 -19.85 -0.24
C GLN A 7 10.17 -19.58 0.91
N ASN A 8 11.41 -19.22 0.60
CA ASN A 8 12.43 -18.90 1.60
C ASN A 8 12.41 -17.43 2.04
N SER A 9 11.51 -16.61 1.49
CA SER A 9 11.31 -15.23 1.87
C SER A 9 10.25 -15.09 2.98
N ASN A 10 9.94 -13.85 3.37
CA ASN A 10 8.86 -13.54 4.30
C ASN A 10 7.46 -13.58 3.68
N PHE A 11 7.30 -14.10 2.44
CA PHE A 11 6.04 -14.09 1.69
C PHE A 11 4.85 -14.65 2.46
N ALA A 12 5.00 -15.82 3.08
CA ALA A 12 3.91 -16.49 3.76
C ALA A 12 3.34 -15.66 4.94
N GLN A 13 4.22 -14.97 5.68
CA GLN A 13 3.83 -14.10 6.78
C GLN A 13 3.09 -12.86 6.27
N GLU A 14 3.66 -12.15 5.30
CA GLU A 14 3.12 -10.90 4.77
C GLU A 14 1.78 -11.13 4.02
N VAL A 15 1.66 -12.22 3.29
CA VAL A 15 0.39 -12.61 2.65
C VAL A 15 -0.69 -12.89 3.69
N HIS A 16 -0.34 -13.56 4.81
CA HIS A 16 -1.30 -13.79 5.87
C HIS A 16 -1.85 -12.49 6.46
N GLU A 17 -0.98 -11.50 6.70
CA GLU A 17 -1.40 -10.17 7.15
C GLU A 17 -2.30 -9.48 6.11
N SER A 18 -1.94 -9.54 4.83
CA SER A 18 -2.74 -8.96 3.75
C SER A 18 -4.13 -9.63 3.60
N PHE A 19 -4.29 -10.89 4.01
CA PHE A 19 -5.58 -11.58 4.00
C PHE A 19 -6.57 -11.04 5.04
N MET A 20 -6.11 -10.38 6.09
CA MET A 20 -6.99 -9.70 7.03
C MET A 20 -7.75 -8.56 6.36
N ASP A 21 -7.07 -7.76 5.52
CA ASP A 21 -7.70 -6.71 4.73
C ASP A 21 -8.54 -7.29 3.57
N LEU A 22 -8.12 -8.41 2.99
CA LEU A 22 -8.87 -9.11 1.96
C LEU A 22 -10.24 -9.58 2.46
N ALA A 23 -10.41 -9.87 3.74
CA ALA A 23 -11.70 -10.19 4.34
C ALA A 23 -12.70 -9.03 4.23
N VAL A 24 -12.21 -7.77 4.20
CA VAL A 24 -13.01 -6.58 3.88
C VAL A 24 -13.23 -6.47 2.38
N GLY A 25 -12.21 -6.78 1.56
CA GLY A 25 -12.39 -6.84 0.10
C GLY A 25 -11.14 -6.71 -0.74
N THR A 26 -10.10 -6.03 -0.26
CA THR A 26 -8.89 -5.77 -1.05
C THR A 26 -7.65 -5.95 -0.19
N GLY A 27 -6.73 -6.80 -0.63
CA GLY A 27 -5.41 -6.96 -0.04
C GLY A 27 -4.35 -6.31 -0.93
N ILE A 28 -3.30 -5.79 -0.30
CA ILE A 28 -2.20 -5.11 -0.98
C ILE A 28 -0.88 -5.65 -0.44
N LEU A 29 -0.01 -6.04 -1.34
CA LEU A 29 1.32 -6.53 -1.02
C LEU A 29 2.35 -5.73 -1.82
N ALA A 30 3.33 -5.15 -1.15
CA ALA A 30 4.48 -4.55 -1.82
C ALA A 30 5.58 -5.59 -2.01
N VAL A 31 6.20 -5.56 -3.18
CA VAL A 31 7.35 -6.40 -3.53
C VAL A 31 8.56 -5.48 -3.67
N ASN A 32 9.54 -5.67 -2.80
CA ASN A 32 10.74 -4.85 -2.76
C ASN A 32 11.98 -5.69 -3.05
N GLU A 33 13.02 -5.01 -3.49
CA GLU A 33 14.36 -5.59 -3.54
C GLU A 33 14.85 -5.84 -2.11
N GLY A 34 15.35 -7.03 -1.86
CA GLY A 34 15.89 -7.45 -0.58
C GLY A 34 17.42 -7.37 -0.54
N ASP A 35 18.01 -8.26 0.23
CA ASP A 35 19.47 -8.39 0.39
C ASP A 35 20.04 -9.57 -0.44
N ALA A 36 21.35 -9.80 -0.35
CA ALA A 36 22.01 -10.87 -1.07
C ALA A 36 21.58 -12.29 -0.65
N VAL A 37 21.01 -12.45 0.56
CA VAL A 37 20.53 -13.74 1.09
C VAL A 37 19.04 -13.92 0.76
N HIS A 38 18.27 -12.86 0.90
CA HIS A 38 16.84 -12.79 0.61
C HIS A 38 16.58 -11.73 -0.46
N PRO A 39 16.72 -12.07 -1.75
CA PRO A 39 16.71 -11.08 -2.84
C PRO A 39 15.33 -10.44 -3.07
N ILE A 40 14.26 -11.01 -2.52
CA ILE A 40 12.90 -10.48 -2.60
C ILE A 40 12.34 -10.33 -1.20
N GLN A 41 11.82 -9.15 -0.90
CA GLN A 41 11.14 -8.85 0.35
C GLN A 41 9.70 -8.41 0.07
N PHE A 42 8.77 -8.98 0.82
CA PHE A 42 7.35 -8.64 0.75
C PHE A 42 6.96 -7.81 1.96
N ASN A 43 6.00 -6.90 1.79
CA ASN A 43 5.41 -6.13 2.88
C ASN A 43 3.90 -6.01 2.66
N ALA A 44 3.12 -6.45 3.62
CA ALA A 44 1.68 -6.19 3.66
C ALA A 44 1.42 -4.69 3.89
N ILE A 45 0.54 -4.12 3.11
CA ILE A 45 0.20 -2.71 3.20
C ILE A 45 -1.23 -2.59 3.70
N PRO A 46 -1.45 -1.98 4.87
CA PRO A 46 -2.78 -1.79 5.42
C PRO A 46 -3.65 -0.95 4.48
N LEU A 47 -4.85 -1.43 4.16
CA LEU A 47 -5.78 -0.78 3.25
C LEU A 47 -6.11 0.68 3.62
N PRO A 48 -6.23 1.07 4.91
CA PRO A 48 -6.47 2.47 5.29
C PRO A 48 -5.37 3.46 4.89
N HIS A 49 -4.17 2.97 4.58
CA HIS A 49 -3.03 3.83 4.20
C HIS A 49 -2.87 3.96 2.69
N VAL A 50 -3.80 3.40 1.91
CA VAL A 50 -3.69 3.35 0.46
C VAL A 50 -4.97 3.79 -0.21
N VAL A 51 -4.82 4.58 -1.27
CA VAL A 51 -5.87 4.88 -2.22
C VAL A 51 -5.49 4.25 -3.56
N LEU A 52 -6.44 3.53 -4.15
CA LEU A 52 -6.26 2.83 -5.41
C LEU A 52 -7.09 3.51 -6.49
N ASP A 53 -6.61 3.43 -7.73
CA ASP A 53 -7.38 3.83 -8.90
C ASP A 53 -7.18 2.82 -10.04
N ILE A 54 -8.18 2.75 -10.92
CA ILE A 54 -8.22 1.80 -12.04
C ILE A 54 -7.95 2.52 -13.36
N GLY A 55 -7.17 1.86 -14.20
CA GLY A 55 -6.92 2.31 -15.56
C GLY A 55 -8.07 2.00 -16.52
N HIS A 56 -7.83 2.29 -17.78
CA HIS A 56 -8.80 2.07 -18.86
C HIS A 56 -9.12 0.58 -19.11
N ASP A 57 -8.28 -0.32 -18.63
CA ASP A 57 -8.41 -1.79 -18.73
C ASP A 57 -9.02 -2.44 -17.48
N ASP A 58 -9.60 -1.64 -16.57
CA ASP A 58 -10.18 -2.07 -15.29
C ASP A 58 -9.17 -2.74 -14.33
N ASN A 59 -7.87 -2.63 -14.60
CA ASN A 59 -6.83 -3.05 -13.69
C ASN A 59 -6.40 -1.91 -12.77
N ILE A 60 -5.98 -2.25 -11.55
CA ILE A 60 -5.41 -1.27 -10.61
C ILE A 60 -4.00 -0.94 -11.11
N ASP A 61 -3.81 0.27 -11.58
CA ASP A 61 -2.54 0.77 -12.13
C ASP A 61 -2.03 2.02 -11.42
N HIS A 62 -2.86 2.65 -10.59
CA HIS A 62 -2.48 3.77 -9.75
C HIS A 62 -2.62 3.38 -8.28
N VAL A 63 -1.54 3.56 -7.52
CA VAL A 63 -1.47 3.28 -6.09
C VAL A 63 -0.90 4.51 -5.38
N PHE A 64 -1.66 5.08 -4.46
CA PHE A 64 -1.26 6.20 -3.61
C PHE A 64 -1.14 5.69 -2.18
N ARG A 65 0.06 5.71 -1.62
CA ARG A 65 0.33 5.21 -0.27
C ARG A 65 0.86 6.32 0.62
N VAL A 66 0.23 6.50 1.77
CA VAL A 66 0.73 7.41 2.80
C VAL A 66 1.65 6.65 3.75
N ARG A 67 2.86 7.15 3.95
CA ARG A 67 3.88 6.62 4.87
C ARG A 67 4.34 7.69 5.84
N HIS A 68 4.63 7.25 7.05
CA HIS A 68 5.33 8.09 8.03
C HIS A 68 6.77 7.60 8.15
N ALA A 69 7.72 8.49 7.92
CA ALA A 69 9.15 8.22 8.08
C ALA A 69 9.74 9.20 9.08
N ARG A 70 10.77 8.76 9.82
CA ARG A 70 11.59 9.69 10.59
C ARG A 70 12.62 10.34 9.65
N CYS A 71 13.01 11.54 10.00
CA CYS A 71 14.01 12.30 9.21
C CYS A 71 15.30 11.51 9.00
N ASP A 72 15.79 10.79 10.03
CA ASP A 72 17.01 9.99 9.95
C ASP A 72 16.89 8.78 9.01
N GLN A 73 15.68 8.25 8.82
CA GLN A 73 15.40 7.09 7.97
C GLN A 73 15.16 7.46 6.50
N LEU A 74 14.89 8.72 6.22
CA LEU A 74 14.50 9.18 4.88
C LEU A 74 15.52 8.82 3.79
N MET A 75 16.80 9.01 4.07
CA MET A 75 17.89 8.67 3.13
C MET A 75 18.15 7.17 3.03
N LEU A 76 17.77 6.38 4.04
CA LEU A 76 17.84 4.92 3.99
C LEU A 76 16.69 4.36 3.13
N MET A 77 15.51 4.96 3.24
CA MET A 77 14.34 4.56 2.45
C MET A 77 14.49 4.95 0.97
N TYR A 78 15.08 6.12 0.72
CA TYR A 78 15.27 6.67 -0.63
C TYR A 78 16.72 7.12 -0.82
N PRO A 79 17.65 6.20 -1.13
CA PRO A 79 19.10 6.52 -1.21
C PRO A 79 19.46 7.59 -2.25
N LYS A 80 18.60 7.75 -3.28
CA LYS A 80 18.78 8.73 -4.36
C LYS A 80 17.90 9.97 -4.18
N ALA A 81 17.31 10.18 -2.99
CA ALA A 81 16.40 11.30 -2.76
C ALA A 81 17.10 12.65 -2.87
N GLN A 82 16.45 13.57 -3.56
CA GLN A 82 16.89 14.96 -3.67
C GLN A 82 16.12 15.80 -2.65
N LEU A 83 16.75 16.07 -1.51
CA LEU A 83 16.16 16.86 -0.44
C LEU A 83 16.45 18.35 -0.66
N SER A 84 15.44 19.20 -0.47
CA SER A 84 15.62 20.65 -0.43
C SER A 84 16.47 21.08 0.78
N GLU A 85 17.07 22.27 0.71
CA GLU A 85 17.87 22.81 1.80
C GLU A 85 17.06 23.02 3.09
N THR A 86 15.78 23.32 2.96
CA THR A 86 14.84 23.46 4.08
C THR A 86 14.63 22.13 4.78
N LEU A 87 14.40 21.07 4.01
CA LEU A 87 14.16 19.72 4.53
C LEU A 87 15.46 19.14 5.15
N LYS A 88 16.62 19.36 4.53
CA LYS A 88 17.92 18.99 5.08
C LYS A 88 18.15 19.64 6.45
N LYS A 89 17.89 20.94 6.57
CA LYS A 89 18.05 21.67 7.84
C LYS A 89 17.06 21.16 8.90
N LYS A 90 15.82 20.83 8.52
CA LYS A 90 14.83 20.22 9.43
C LYS A 90 15.33 18.88 9.94
N CYS A 91 15.80 18.01 9.05
CA CYS A 91 16.32 16.69 9.40
C CYS A 91 17.59 16.75 10.27
N GLN A 92 18.41 17.76 10.09
CA GLN A 92 19.62 17.97 10.94
C GLN A 92 19.27 18.46 12.35
N LYS A 93 18.24 19.30 12.48
CA LYS A 93 17.81 19.85 13.76
C LYS A 93 17.01 18.83 14.58
N GLU A 94 16.13 18.09 13.92
CA GLU A 94 15.18 17.17 14.52
C GLU A 94 15.21 15.83 13.79
N PRO A 95 16.20 14.95 14.06
CA PRO A 95 16.33 13.65 13.37
C PRO A 95 15.13 12.73 13.58
N ASP A 96 14.50 12.82 14.76
CA ASP A 96 13.35 11.99 15.14
C ASP A 96 12.00 12.54 14.65
N ALA A 97 11.99 13.74 14.03
CA ALA A 97 10.75 14.31 13.52
C ALA A 97 10.13 13.41 12.46
N LYS A 98 8.83 13.18 12.58
CA LYS A 98 8.06 12.39 11.62
C LYS A 98 7.72 13.25 10.41
N ILE A 99 7.97 12.71 9.24
CA ILE A 99 7.62 13.30 7.95
C ILE A 99 6.59 12.38 7.29
N GLU A 100 5.54 12.98 6.79
CA GLU A 100 4.53 12.29 6.01
C GLU A 100 4.90 12.31 4.53
N ILE A 101 4.99 11.12 3.93
CA ILE A 101 5.41 10.91 2.55
C ILE A 101 4.27 10.25 1.80
N LEU A 102 3.91 10.80 0.66
CA LEU A 102 3.02 10.19 -0.31
C LEU A 102 3.87 9.45 -1.35
N GLU A 103 3.82 8.13 -1.34
CA GLU A 103 4.31 7.30 -2.43
C GLU A 103 3.21 7.16 -3.48
N VAL A 104 3.55 7.48 -4.72
CA VAL A 104 2.64 7.36 -5.86
C VAL A 104 3.26 6.42 -6.88
N VAL A 105 2.60 5.32 -7.16
CA VAL A 105 2.92 4.49 -8.32
C VAL A 105 1.84 4.69 -9.35
N CYS A 106 2.22 5.07 -10.55
CA CYS A 106 1.30 5.31 -11.64
C CYS A 106 1.89 4.79 -12.96
N LYS A 107 1.00 4.38 -13.86
CA LYS A 107 1.36 4.04 -15.23
C LYS A 107 1.46 5.31 -16.06
N ASP A 108 2.51 5.44 -16.86
CA ASP A 108 2.66 6.57 -17.78
C ASP A 108 2.03 6.25 -19.14
N TYR A 109 0.83 6.77 -19.35
CA TYR A 109 0.10 6.60 -20.61
C TYR A 109 0.56 7.53 -21.73
N THR A 110 1.49 8.46 -21.46
CA THR A 110 2.01 9.39 -22.48
C THR A 110 3.04 8.73 -23.38
N VAL A 111 3.71 7.69 -22.90
CA VAL A 111 4.71 6.93 -23.64
C VAL A 111 4.04 5.78 -24.36
N LYS A 112 4.01 5.85 -25.69
CA LYS A 112 3.47 4.77 -26.53
C LYS A 112 4.36 3.52 -26.39
N ASN A 113 3.72 2.37 -26.08
CA ASN A 113 4.36 1.06 -25.92
C ASN A 113 5.27 0.94 -24.67
N ASP A 114 5.13 1.80 -23.68
CA ASP A 114 5.76 1.59 -22.39
C ASP A 114 4.73 1.01 -21.40
N ASP A 115 4.88 -0.27 -21.10
CA ASP A 115 4.07 -0.97 -20.09
C ASP A 115 4.63 -0.80 -18.68
N GLY A 116 5.55 0.13 -18.49
CA GLY A 116 6.20 0.43 -17.23
C GLY A 116 5.34 1.27 -16.28
N SER A 117 5.81 1.39 -15.06
CA SER A 117 5.25 2.25 -14.03
C SER A 117 6.31 3.19 -13.46
N ALA A 118 5.90 4.35 -12.97
CA ALA A 118 6.76 5.31 -12.30
C ALA A 118 6.40 5.40 -10.82
N LEU A 119 7.40 5.35 -9.95
CA LEU A 119 7.28 5.58 -8.52
C LEU A 119 7.76 7.00 -8.20
N TYR A 120 6.95 7.74 -7.48
CA TYR A 120 7.27 9.04 -6.93
C TYR A 120 7.14 9.01 -5.42
N ALA A 121 8.07 9.64 -4.70
CA ALA A 121 7.91 9.94 -3.28
C ALA A 121 7.85 11.47 -3.10
N ILE A 122 6.76 11.92 -2.49
CA ILE A 122 6.40 13.33 -2.32
C ILE A 122 6.28 13.61 -0.83
N VAL A 123 6.96 14.62 -0.33
CA VAL A 123 6.76 15.10 1.05
C VAL A 123 5.47 15.90 1.10
N MET A 124 4.49 15.46 1.89
CA MET A 124 3.15 16.05 1.90
C MET A 124 3.13 17.51 2.40
N GLU A 125 3.95 17.84 3.40
CA GLU A 125 4.02 19.19 3.98
C GLU A 125 4.52 20.23 2.96
N SER A 126 5.61 19.92 2.23
CA SER A 126 6.24 20.85 1.26
C SER A 126 5.77 20.64 -0.17
N LYS A 127 5.06 19.54 -0.46
CA LYS A 127 4.66 19.11 -1.80
C LYS A 127 5.86 18.94 -2.75
N GLU A 128 7.03 18.63 -2.21
CA GLU A 128 8.25 18.42 -2.97
C GLU A 128 8.38 16.96 -3.36
N VAL A 129 8.65 16.70 -4.64
CA VAL A 129 9.05 15.37 -5.12
C VAL A 129 10.49 15.15 -4.72
N ILE A 130 10.75 14.25 -3.79
CA ILE A 130 12.08 13.93 -3.28
C ILE A 130 12.75 12.76 -3.99
N PHE A 131 11.93 11.89 -4.61
CA PHE A 131 12.40 10.70 -5.29
C PHE A 131 11.53 10.38 -6.48
N GLN A 132 12.16 9.93 -7.57
CA GLN A 132 11.49 9.43 -8.76
C GLN A 132 12.27 8.25 -9.32
N GLU A 133 11.58 7.17 -9.62
CA GLU A 133 12.15 5.98 -10.27
C GLU A 133 11.18 5.46 -11.32
N GLN A 134 11.73 4.98 -12.45
CA GLN A 134 10.93 4.38 -13.51
C GLN A 134 11.21 2.89 -13.59
N TYR A 135 10.15 2.11 -13.54
CA TYR A 135 10.17 0.67 -13.76
C TYR A 135 9.74 0.38 -15.19
N LYS A 136 10.44 -0.55 -15.86
CA LYS A 136 10.18 -0.90 -17.25
C LYS A 136 9.62 -2.31 -17.37
N GLY A 137 8.69 -2.47 -18.29
CA GLY A 137 8.11 -3.76 -18.64
C GLY A 137 6.77 -4.05 -17.98
N VAL A 138 6.09 -5.03 -18.53
CA VAL A 138 4.77 -5.49 -18.06
C VAL A 138 4.89 -6.06 -16.63
N GLY A 139 3.98 -5.64 -15.76
CA GLY A 139 3.96 -6.11 -14.36
C GLY A 139 5.04 -5.51 -13.47
N SER A 140 5.68 -4.41 -13.89
CA SER A 140 6.74 -3.74 -13.13
C SER A 140 6.24 -2.94 -11.92
N ASN A 141 4.92 -2.84 -11.72
CA ASN A 141 4.35 -2.19 -10.53
C ASN A 141 4.78 -2.96 -9.26
N PRO A 142 5.47 -2.32 -8.30
CA PRO A 142 5.90 -2.97 -7.07
C PRO A 142 4.75 -3.33 -6.13
N TYR A 143 3.54 -2.82 -6.37
CA TYR A 143 2.35 -3.15 -5.58
C TYR A 143 1.50 -4.20 -6.29
N VAL A 144 1.27 -5.30 -5.62
CA VAL A 144 0.34 -6.35 -6.05
C VAL A 144 -0.97 -6.15 -5.29
N CYS A 145 -1.98 -5.69 -6.00
CA CYS A 145 -3.32 -5.48 -5.44
C CYS A 145 -4.24 -6.61 -5.89
N PHE A 146 -4.89 -7.26 -4.94
CA PHE A 146 -5.81 -8.36 -5.22
C PHE A 146 -7.14 -8.15 -4.49
N ARG A 147 -8.24 -8.52 -5.15
CA ARG A 147 -9.60 -8.30 -4.68
C ARG A 147 -10.29 -9.63 -4.43
N TRP A 148 -11.04 -9.73 -3.32
CA TRP A 148 -11.85 -10.92 -3.02
C TRP A 148 -12.87 -11.20 -4.11
N ALA A 149 -13.72 -10.23 -4.37
CA ALA A 149 -14.66 -10.25 -5.49
C ALA A 149 -14.60 -8.89 -6.21
N LYS A 150 -14.35 -8.92 -7.52
CA LYS A 150 -14.42 -7.73 -8.38
C LYS A 150 -15.87 -7.45 -8.74
N CYS A 151 -16.34 -6.24 -8.49
CA CYS A 151 -17.61 -5.74 -8.96
C CYS A 151 -17.38 -4.72 -10.07
N ALA A 152 -18.21 -4.77 -11.11
CA ALA A 152 -18.08 -3.84 -12.24
C ALA A 152 -18.23 -2.38 -11.79
N GLY A 153 -17.30 -1.52 -12.21
CA GLY A 153 -17.28 -0.11 -11.86
C GLY A 153 -16.76 0.21 -10.45
N GLU A 154 -16.30 -0.78 -9.69
CA GLU A 154 -15.72 -0.56 -8.36
C GLU A 154 -14.21 -0.77 -8.39
N VAL A 155 -13.48 0.16 -7.76
CA VAL A 155 -12.02 0.07 -7.60
C VAL A 155 -11.66 -1.02 -6.59
N TYR A 156 -12.32 -1.01 -5.43
CA TYR A 156 -12.10 -1.96 -4.35
C TYR A 156 -12.95 -3.21 -4.50
N GLY A 157 -12.45 -4.32 -3.99
CA GLY A 157 -13.21 -5.58 -3.93
C GLY A 157 -14.25 -5.57 -2.84
N ARG A 158 -15.23 -6.46 -2.95
CA ARG A 158 -16.20 -6.76 -1.89
C ARG A 158 -15.83 -8.07 -1.21
N GLY A 159 -15.49 -7.98 0.07
CA GLY A 159 -15.15 -9.13 0.90
C GLY A 159 -16.35 -9.73 1.61
N PRO A 160 -16.17 -10.90 2.24
CA PRO A 160 -17.23 -11.59 2.97
C PRO A 160 -17.75 -10.77 4.15
N LEU A 161 -16.92 -9.97 4.81
CA LEU A 161 -17.33 -9.12 5.94
C LEU A 161 -18.30 -8.02 5.49
N VAL A 162 -18.12 -7.45 4.31
CA VAL A 162 -19.02 -6.41 3.76
C VAL A 162 -20.40 -7.00 3.54
N ASN A 163 -20.49 -8.22 3.00
CA ASN A 163 -21.76 -8.91 2.77
C ASN A 163 -22.44 -9.30 4.08
N ALA A 164 -21.69 -9.66 5.12
CA ALA A 164 -22.20 -10.02 6.43
C ALA A 164 -22.54 -8.81 7.34
N LEU A 165 -22.17 -7.60 6.94
CA LEU A 165 -22.24 -6.42 7.80
C LEU A 165 -23.65 -6.13 8.33
N SER A 166 -24.69 -6.32 7.51
CA SER A 166 -26.09 -6.13 7.92
C SER A 166 -26.50 -7.14 9.02
N ALA A 167 -26.13 -8.40 8.86
CA ALA A 167 -26.40 -9.44 9.84
C ALA A 167 -25.66 -9.20 11.16
N ILE A 168 -24.38 -8.76 11.07
CA ILE A 168 -23.57 -8.42 12.25
C ILE A 168 -24.21 -7.26 13.01
N LYS A 169 -24.63 -6.20 12.34
CA LYS A 169 -25.30 -5.05 12.98
C LYS A 169 -26.61 -5.46 13.66
N THR A 170 -27.42 -6.28 13.02
CA THR A 170 -28.68 -6.79 13.60
C THR A 170 -28.41 -7.64 14.83
N THR A 171 -27.41 -8.51 14.79
CA THR A 171 -27.03 -9.35 15.94
C THR A 171 -26.57 -8.50 17.13
N ASN A 172 -25.72 -7.52 16.88
CA ASN A 172 -25.23 -6.62 17.92
C ASN A 172 -26.38 -5.85 18.59
N LEU A 173 -27.29 -5.28 17.79
CA LEU A 173 -28.47 -4.58 18.31
C LEU A 173 -29.37 -5.53 19.14
N THR A 174 -29.57 -6.75 18.69
CA THR A 174 -30.36 -7.74 19.44
C THR A 174 -29.72 -8.07 20.78
N ILE A 175 -28.41 -8.28 20.82
CA ILE A 175 -27.67 -8.53 22.05
C ILE A 175 -27.78 -7.34 23.01
N GLU A 176 -27.61 -6.12 22.52
CA GLU A 176 -27.75 -4.90 23.29
C GLU A 176 -29.12 -4.79 23.96
N LEU A 177 -30.21 -4.98 23.19
CA LEU A 177 -31.59 -4.98 23.70
C LEU A 177 -31.85 -6.07 24.75
N VAL A 178 -31.28 -7.27 24.56
CA VAL A 178 -31.40 -8.36 25.54
C VAL A 178 -30.69 -8.00 26.85
N LEU A 179 -29.50 -7.43 26.77
CA LEU A 179 -28.74 -7.01 27.95
C LEU A 179 -29.42 -5.85 28.70
N GLU A 180 -29.98 -4.87 28.01
CA GLU A 180 -30.75 -3.79 28.61
C GLU A 180 -31.99 -4.31 29.36
N ASN A 181 -32.73 -5.22 28.74
CA ASN A 181 -33.90 -5.84 29.38
C ASN A 181 -33.53 -6.72 30.59
N ALA A 182 -32.34 -7.30 30.60
CA ALA A 182 -31.87 -8.13 31.72
C ALA A 182 -31.39 -7.28 32.90
N GLN A 183 -31.16 -5.97 32.75
CA GLN A 183 -30.75 -5.05 33.79
C GLN A 183 -31.93 -4.34 34.47
N MET A 184 -33.14 -4.48 33.94
CA MET A 184 -34.39 -4.00 34.55
C MET A 184 -34.94 -5.05 35.54
#